data_c05b63cf897e9512b38c554177fdb746
#
_entry.id   c05b63cf897e9512b38c554177fdb746
#
_cell.length_a   1.000
_cell.length_b   1.000
_cell.length_c   1.000
_cell.angle_alpha   90.00
_cell.angle_beta   90.00
_cell.angle_gamma   90.00
#
_symmetry.space_group_name_H-M   'P 1'
#
loop_
_entity.id
_entity.type
_entity.pdbx_description
1 polymer ?
#
loop_
_entity_poly.entity_id
_entity_poly.type
_entity_poly.pdbx_seq_one_letter_code
_entity_poly.pdbx_strand_id
1 'polypeptide(L)'
;MKITNCHERILMAPPERIAPLIADFGRIWPTEIGPPPRLVEGRLYEAGRMLWEEIDRPGALRAFRVIRPDELRLEHWFEAEPAAGGTVLRHTVEGYANGRYEAIWRDRIEPVHDVELEALFDHVQAAIT
;
A
#
# COMPACT_ATOMS: atom_id res chain seq x y z
N MET A 1 -16.98 -11.28 2.57
CA MET A 1 -16.64 -10.99 1.16
C MET A 1 -15.13 -11.02 1.00
N LYS A 2 -14.65 -11.86 0.12
CA LYS A 2 -13.22 -11.93 -0.18
C LYS A 2 -12.77 -10.68 -0.95
N ILE A 3 -11.62 -10.15 -0.57
CA ILE A 3 -11.01 -8.99 -1.24
C ILE A 3 -9.67 -9.42 -1.83
N THR A 4 -9.48 -9.05 -3.09
CA THR A 4 -8.20 -9.11 -3.77
C THR A 4 -8.09 -7.86 -4.63
N ASN A 5 -7.06 -7.06 -4.37
CA ASN A 5 -6.82 -5.82 -5.12
C ASN A 5 -5.32 -5.74 -5.40
N CYS A 6 -4.95 -5.53 -6.65
CA CYS A 6 -3.56 -5.49 -7.05
C CYS A 6 -3.31 -4.36 -8.03
N HIS A 7 -2.30 -3.56 -7.75
CA HIS A 7 -1.78 -2.53 -8.66
C HIS A 7 -0.32 -2.81 -8.93
N GLU A 8 0.10 -2.63 -10.18
CA GLU A 8 1.51 -2.78 -10.51
C GLU A 8 1.94 -1.79 -11.59
N ARG A 9 3.23 -1.47 -11.59
CA ARG A 9 3.82 -0.59 -12.59
C ARG A 9 5.25 -1.02 -12.87
N ILE A 10 5.65 -0.93 -14.13
CA ILE A 10 7.04 -1.11 -14.54
C ILE A 10 7.75 0.22 -14.37
N LEU A 11 8.82 0.21 -13.57
CA LEU A 11 9.66 1.39 -13.30
C LEU A 11 11.04 1.15 -13.88
N MET A 12 11.61 2.18 -14.49
CA MET A 12 12.90 2.08 -15.19
C MET A 12 14.07 2.36 -14.23
N ALA A 13 14.13 1.57 -13.17
CA ALA A 13 15.21 1.60 -12.18
C ALA A 13 15.33 0.22 -11.54
N PRO A 14 16.52 -0.15 -11.03
CA PRO A 14 16.68 -1.44 -10.35
C PRO A 14 15.96 -1.47 -9.01
N PRO A 15 15.61 -2.67 -8.47
CA PRO A 15 14.91 -2.79 -7.19
C PRO A 15 15.58 -2.07 -6.03
N GLU A 16 16.91 -1.99 -6.00
CA GLU A 16 17.69 -1.33 -4.96
C GLU A 16 17.44 0.18 -4.87
N ARG A 17 16.97 0.79 -5.95
CA ARG A 17 16.57 2.20 -5.96
C ARG A 17 15.11 2.41 -5.55
N ILE A 18 14.30 1.38 -5.65
CA ILE A 18 12.87 1.43 -5.33
C ILE A 18 12.65 1.17 -3.83
N ALA A 19 13.32 0.18 -3.27
CA ALA A 19 13.13 -0.24 -1.87
C ALA A 19 13.26 0.92 -0.84
N PRO A 20 14.25 1.81 -0.92
CA PRO A 20 14.34 2.93 0.02
C PRO A 20 13.17 3.91 -0.07
N LEU A 21 12.56 4.05 -1.23
CA LEU A 21 11.40 4.93 -1.42
C LEU A 21 10.18 4.34 -0.73
N ILE A 22 9.95 3.03 -0.85
CA ILE A 22 8.84 2.37 -0.19
C ILE A 22 9.01 2.37 1.34
N ALA A 23 10.25 2.37 1.82
CA ALA A 23 10.54 2.48 3.24
C ALA A 23 10.25 3.87 3.82
N ASP A 24 10.11 4.88 2.98
CA ASP A 24 9.92 6.28 3.38
C ASP A 24 8.64 6.85 2.76
N PHE A 25 7.50 6.53 3.36
CA PHE A 25 6.20 7.01 2.88
C PHE A 25 6.11 8.54 2.87
N GLY A 26 6.75 9.22 3.81
CA GLY A 26 6.73 10.69 3.84
C GLY A 26 7.28 11.33 2.57
N ARG A 27 8.16 10.61 1.85
CA ARG A 27 8.78 11.09 0.62
C ARG A 27 7.93 10.88 -0.63
N ILE A 28 7.12 9.81 -0.64
CA ILE A 28 6.40 9.39 -1.86
C ILE A 28 4.89 9.44 -1.73
N TRP A 29 4.36 9.69 -0.54
CA TRP A 29 2.92 9.65 -0.33
C TRP A 29 2.23 10.76 -1.11
N PRO A 30 1.11 10.44 -1.81
CA PRO A 30 0.37 11.43 -2.57
C PRO A 30 -0.50 12.30 -1.64
N THR A 31 0.10 13.32 -1.04
CA THR A 31 -0.59 14.21 -0.08
C THR A 31 -1.73 14.99 -0.70
N GLU A 32 -1.77 15.10 -2.03
CA GLU A 32 -2.89 15.66 -2.77
C GLU A 32 -4.16 14.80 -2.68
N ILE A 33 -4.03 13.52 -2.32
CA ILE A 33 -5.17 12.60 -2.12
C ILE A 33 -5.54 12.52 -0.65
N GLY A 34 -4.54 12.44 0.25
CA GLY A 34 -4.78 12.34 1.68
C GLY A 34 -3.49 12.31 2.48
N PRO A 35 -3.58 12.32 3.83
CA PRO A 35 -2.38 12.30 4.66
C PRO A 35 -1.70 10.93 4.61
N PRO A 36 -0.36 10.89 4.78
CA PRO A 36 0.36 9.63 4.86
C PRO A 36 0.01 8.89 6.14
N PRO A 37 0.19 7.55 6.17
CA PRO A 37 0.13 6.80 7.41
C PRO A 37 1.13 7.35 8.42
N ARG A 38 0.71 7.48 9.68
CA ARG A 38 1.50 8.08 10.74
C ARG A 38 1.81 7.04 11.81
N LEU A 39 3.09 6.84 12.11
CA LEU A 39 3.51 5.98 13.20
C LEU A 39 3.02 6.58 14.53
N VAL A 40 2.30 5.80 15.32
CA VAL A 40 1.77 6.26 16.62
C VAL A 40 2.45 5.57 17.79
N GLU A 41 2.78 4.28 17.66
CA GLU A 41 3.45 3.52 18.71
C GLU A 41 4.03 2.23 18.13
N GLY A 42 5.29 1.91 18.45
CA GLY A 42 5.92 0.66 18.04
C GLY A 42 5.83 0.42 16.54
N ARG A 43 4.99 -0.53 16.12
CA ARG A 43 4.73 -0.86 14.71
C ARG A 43 3.32 -0.48 14.27
N LEU A 44 2.62 0.34 15.04
CA LEU A 44 1.25 0.75 14.78
C LEU A 44 1.20 2.10 14.06
N TYR A 45 0.42 2.16 12.99
CA TYR A 45 0.23 3.35 12.18
C TYR A 45 -1.24 3.72 12.09
N GLU A 46 -1.54 5.02 12.21
CA GLU A 46 -2.84 5.55 11.82
C GLU A 46 -2.84 5.85 10.33
N ALA A 47 -3.83 5.31 9.64
CA ALA A 47 -4.06 5.55 8.22
C ALA A 47 -5.54 5.97 8.05
N GLY A 48 -5.80 7.26 8.08
CA GLY A 48 -7.16 7.78 8.15
C GLY A 48 -7.86 7.29 9.42
N ARG A 49 -8.97 6.56 9.25
CA ARG A 49 -9.72 5.97 10.37
C ARG A 49 -9.30 4.54 10.67
N MET A 50 -8.31 4.03 9.95
CA MET A 50 -7.80 2.68 10.17
C MET A 50 -6.57 2.70 11.07
N LEU A 51 -6.36 1.59 11.77
CA LEU A 51 -5.13 1.31 12.48
C LEU A 51 -4.46 0.13 11.79
N TRP A 52 -3.20 0.29 11.39
CA TRP A 52 -2.39 -0.74 10.77
C TRP A 52 -1.27 -1.17 11.70
N GLU A 53 -0.90 -2.41 11.61
CA GLU A 53 0.34 -2.92 12.21
C GLU A 53 1.30 -3.31 11.11
N GLU A 54 2.53 -2.81 11.15
CA GLU A 54 3.56 -3.25 10.23
C GLU A 54 3.99 -4.67 10.60
N ILE A 55 4.00 -5.56 9.61
CA ILE A 55 4.31 -6.97 9.80
C ILE A 55 5.47 -7.38 8.91
N ASP A 56 6.13 -8.49 9.27
CA ASP A 56 7.13 -9.11 8.43
C ASP A 56 6.44 -10.08 7.49
N ARG A 57 6.66 -9.90 6.19
CA ARG A 57 6.14 -10.79 5.16
C ARG A 57 7.28 -11.16 4.22
N PRO A 58 7.63 -12.47 4.10
CA PRO A 58 8.72 -12.90 3.21
C PRO A 58 8.49 -12.41 1.78
N GLY A 59 9.52 -11.83 1.18
CA GLY A 59 9.47 -11.32 -0.18
C GLY A 59 8.87 -9.93 -0.36
N ALA A 60 8.25 -9.36 0.69
CA ALA A 60 7.71 -8.03 0.63
C ALA A 60 8.77 -6.98 0.98
N LEU A 61 8.71 -5.82 0.32
CA LEU A 61 9.49 -4.64 0.71
C LEU A 61 8.95 -4.05 1.99
N ARG A 62 7.63 -4.06 2.14
CA ARG A 62 6.93 -3.52 3.29
C ARG A 62 5.52 -4.08 3.34
N ALA A 63 5.06 -4.49 4.52
CA ALA A 63 3.76 -5.13 4.68
C ALA A 63 3.05 -4.65 5.94
N PHE A 64 1.73 -4.62 5.88
CA PHE A 64 0.86 -4.19 6.97
C PHE A 64 -0.35 -5.10 7.10
N ARG A 65 -0.89 -5.14 8.32
CA ARG A 65 -2.16 -5.79 8.61
C ARG A 65 -3.11 -4.74 9.19
N VAL A 66 -4.37 -4.74 8.76
CA VAL A 66 -5.38 -3.87 9.36
C VAL A 66 -5.79 -4.43 10.71
N ILE A 67 -5.64 -3.61 11.77
CA ILE A 67 -6.03 -3.97 13.14
C ILE A 67 -7.43 -3.47 13.46
N ARG A 68 -7.76 -2.28 13.00
CA ARG A 68 -9.09 -1.68 13.12
C ARG A 68 -9.52 -1.03 11.82
N PRO A 69 -10.77 -1.17 11.41
CA PRO A 69 -11.85 -1.91 12.09
C PRO A 69 -11.67 -3.44 11.97
N ASP A 70 -12.20 -4.19 12.93
CA ASP A 70 -12.11 -5.67 12.97
C ASP A 70 -12.75 -6.33 11.76
N GLU A 71 -13.77 -5.69 11.18
CA GLU A 71 -14.51 -6.22 10.05
C GLU A 71 -13.69 -6.20 8.75
N LEU A 72 -12.57 -5.45 8.73
CA LEU A 72 -11.61 -5.45 7.62
C LEU A 72 -10.40 -6.31 7.99
N ARG A 73 -10.46 -7.59 7.66
CA ARG A 73 -9.36 -8.53 7.90
C ARG A 73 -8.46 -8.56 6.69
N LEU A 74 -7.64 -7.53 6.54
CA LEU A 74 -6.82 -7.30 5.35
C LEU A 74 -5.34 -7.29 5.72
N GLU A 75 -4.53 -7.84 4.81
CA GLU A 75 -3.11 -7.56 4.71
C GLU A 75 -2.86 -6.84 3.40
N HIS A 76 -1.88 -5.94 3.39
CA HIS A 76 -1.45 -5.28 2.16
C HIS A 76 0.05 -5.06 2.19
N TRP A 77 0.66 -5.14 1.01
CA TRP A 77 2.12 -5.10 0.94
C TRP A 77 2.60 -4.63 -0.42
N PHE A 78 3.84 -4.15 -0.41
CA PHE A 78 4.59 -3.84 -1.62
C PHE A 78 5.64 -4.90 -1.87
N GLU A 79 5.83 -5.24 -3.14
CA GLU A 79 6.92 -6.10 -3.57
C GLU A 79 7.51 -5.59 -4.88
N ALA A 80 8.78 -5.88 -5.11
CA ALA A 80 9.50 -5.46 -6.30
C ALA A 80 10.16 -6.68 -6.94
N GLU A 81 9.93 -6.84 -8.24
CA GLU A 81 10.51 -7.91 -9.04
C GLU A 81 11.37 -7.33 -10.13
N PRO A 82 12.60 -7.84 -10.34
CA PRO A 82 13.39 -7.45 -11.52
C PRO A 82 12.63 -7.77 -12.80
N ALA A 83 12.69 -6.85 -13.77
CA ALA A 83 12.12 -7.01 -15.08
C ALA A 83 13.11 -6.50 -16.11
N ALA A 84 12.90 -6.82 -17.39
CA ALA A 84 13.78 -6.36 -18.46
C ALA A 84 13.85 -4.81 -18.46
N GLY A 85 15.03 -4.28 -18.14
CA GLY A 85 15.28 -2.83 -18.12
C GLY A 85 14.76 -2.10 -16.88
N GLY A 86 14.27 -2.82 -15.84
CA GLY A 86 13.75 -2.13 -14.67
C GLY A 86 13.19 -3.05 -13.59
N THR A 87 12.11 -2.60 -12.98
CA THR A 87 11.45 -3.27 -11.85
C THR A 87 9.95 -3.23 -12.02
N VAL A 88 9.27 -4.34 -11.74
CA VAL A 88 7.82 -4.33 -11.52
C VAL A 88 7.59 -4.05 -10.04
N LEU A 89 7.02 -2.90 -9.72
CA LEU A 89 6.56 -2.58 -8.37
C LEU A 89 5.09 -2.94 -8.27
N ARG A 90 4.74 -3.76 -7.26
CA ARG A 90 3.37 -4.26 -7.07
C ARG A 90 2.90 -3.97 -5.66
N HIS A 91 1.66 -3.54 -5.54
CA HIS A 91 0.96 -3.44 -4.26
C HIS A 91 -0.26 -4.35 -4.29
N THR A 92 -0.40 -5.20 -3.28
CA THR A 92 -1.49 -6.16 -3.17
C THR A 92 -2.24 -5.96 -1.87
N VAL A 93 -3.57 -6.07 -1.92
CA VAL A 93 -4.45 -6.18 -0.76
C VAL A 93 -5.17 -7.51 -0.85
N GLU A 94 -5.13 -8.28 0.22
CA GLU A 94 -5.85 -9.55 0.33
C GLU A 94 -6.50 -9.69 1.70
N GLY A 95 -7.66 -10.34 1.71
CA GLY A 95 -8.36 -10.68 2.93
C GLY A 95 -9.87 -10.67 2.77
N TYR A 96 -10.55 -10.18 3.80
CA TYR A 96 -12.00 -10.22 3.87
C TYR A 96 -12.56 -8.94 4.46
N ALA A 97 -13.70 -8.50 3.93
CA ALA A 97 -14.55 -7.48 4.53
C ALA A 97 -15.83 -8.14 4.99
N ASN A 98 -16.25 -7.86 6.21
CA ASN A 98 -17.41 -8.48 6.84
C ASN A 98 -18.46 -7.43 7.22
N GLY A 99 -19.73 -7.87 7.27
CA GLY A 99 -20.84 -7.03 7.66
C GLY A 99 -20.97 -5.78 6.77
N ARG A 100 -21.19 -4.63 7.41
CA ARG A 100 -21.35 -3.35 6.70
C ARG A 100 -20.11 -2.95 5.92
N TYR A 101 -18.95 -3.47 6.26
CA TYR A 101 -17.69 -3.13 5.58
C TYR A 101 -17.57 -3.76 4.20
N GLU A 102 -18.43 -4.70 3.81
CA GLU A 102 -18.49 -5.15 2.41
C GLU A 102 -18.84 -4.00 1.48
N ALA A 103 -19.93 -3.28 1.79
CA ALA A 103 -20.32 -2.11 1.00
C ALA A 103 -19.38 -0.93 1.17
N ILE A 104 -18.89 -0.69 2.40
CA ILE A 104 -17.95 0.41 2.67
C ILE A 104 -16.64 0.21 1.88
N TRP A 105 -16.11 -1.02 1.85
CA TRP A 105 -14.93 -1.32 1.04
C TRP A 105 -15.20 -1.03 -0.44
N ARG A 106 -16.23 -1.65 -0.99
CA ARG A 106 -16.53 -1.56 -2.42
C ARG A 106 -16.83 -0.13 -2.87
N ASP A 107 -17.60 0.61 -2.08
CA ASP A 107 -18.16 1.89 -2.51
C ASP A 107 -17.33 3.10 -2.05
N ARG A 108 -16.52 2.97 -1.01
CA ARG A 108 -15.79 4.09 -0.39
C ARG A 108 -14.29 3.90 -0.27
N ILE A 109 -13.84 2.72 0.16
CA ILE A 109 -12.41 2.50 0.42
C ILE A 109 -11.67 2.17 -0.87
N GLU A 110 -12.13 1.15 -1.60
CA GLU A 110 -11.43 0.69 -2.80
C GLU A 110 -11.29 1.77 -3.87
N PRO A 111 -12.33 2.58 -4.20
CA PRO A 111 -12.16 3.63 -5.21
C PRO A 111 -11.10 4.66 -4.84
N VAL A 112 -11.02 5.06 -3.57
CA VAL A 112 -9.98 6.00 -3.09
C VAL A 112 -8.62 5.33 -3.10
N HIS A 113 -8.53 4.09 -2.64
CA HIS A 113 -7.32 3.29 -2.64
C HIS A 113 -6.73 3.16 -4.04
N ASP A 114 -7.56 2.88 -5.04
CA ASP A 114 -7.10 2.71 -6.42
C ASP A 114 -6.48 3.99 -6.97
N VAL A 115 -7.10 5.14 -6.71
CA VAL A 115 -6.55 6.45 -7.10
C VAL A 115 -5.25 6.76 -6.35
N GLU A 116 -5.23 6.46 -5.05
CA GLU A 116 -4.07 6.72 -4.18
C GLU A 116 -2.85 5.89 -4.60
N LEU A 117 -3.05 4.61 -4.92
CA LEU A 117 -1.96 3.73 -5.36
C LEU A 117 -1.36 4.18 -6.69
N GLU A 118 -2.17 4.57 -7.66
CA GLU A 118 -1.66 5.07 -8.92
C GLU A 118 -0.89 6.37 -8.74
N ALA A 119 -1.39 7.28 -7.89
CA ALA A 119 -0.69 8.52 -7.57
C ALA A 119 0.63 8.25 -6.82
N LEU A 120 0.64 7.27 -5.90
CA LEU A 120 1.86 6.87 -5.20
C LEU A 120 2.92 6.35 -6.19
N PHE A 121 2.51 5.53 -7.14
CA PHE A 121 3.41 5.05 -8.19
C PHE A 121 3.96 6.21 -9.05
N ASP A 122 3.13 7.21 -9.34
CA ASP A 122 3.59 8.43 -10.03
C ASP A 122 4.68 9.14 -9.23
N HIS A 123 4.52 9.25 -7.91
CA HIS A 123 5.51 9.86 -7.02
C HIS A 123 6.81 9.04 -6.97
N VAL A 124 6.71 7.72 -6.93
CA VAL A 124 7.90 6.85 -7.00
C VAL A 124 8.61 7.05 -8.33
N GLN A 125 7.87 7.05 -9.43
CA GLN A 125 8.44 7.25 -10.77
C GLN A 125 9.15 8.61 -10.87
N ALA A 126 8.56 9.67 -10.35
CA ALA A 126 9.19 10.99 -10.32
C ALA A 126 10.47 11.01 -9.50
N ALA A 127 10.52 10.25 -8.40
CA ALA A 127 11.68 10.21 -7.51
C ALA A 127 12.88 9.48 -8.10
N ILE A 128 12.68 8.60 -9.09
CA ILE A 128 13.74 7.84 -9.73
C ILE A 128 14.21 8.45 -11.06
N THR A 129 13.55 9.48 -11.55
CA THR A 129 13.95 10.22 -12.78
C THR A 129 14.71 11.54 -12.47
#